data_5f73562b00e1720d12d727181fddedf6
#
_entry.id   5f73562b00e1720d12d727181fddedf6
#
_cell.length_a   1.000
_cell.length_b   1.000
_cell.length_c   1.000
_cell.angle_alpha   90.00
_cell.angle_beta   90.00
_cell.angle_gamma   90.00
#
_symmetry.space_group_name_H-M   'P 1'
#
loop_
_entity.id
_entity.type
_entity.pdbx_description
1 polymer ?
#
loop_
_entity_poly.entity_id
_entity_poly.type
_entity_poly.pdbx_seq_one_letter_code
_entity_poly.pdbx_strand_id
1 'polypeptide(L)'
;MRRSAITLESEISDTERNALFAVMKNLSLKGTHLEIGTAAGGTLCEIYNFYKSSDREIPNFWVVDPMQYFPDQLDIVKKNLISNGVNLASVRFLESLSSIAIKKAFIENPVFDFILIDGSHKRKYVTQDLIWTRFLKKGGILCAHDYSSRFPGVQKSIDLFLKKYKNYKLISVTESLIVIRKMDTTKSSEITNMMMITAAVDGFIHQIRSSINKRVSTKNSHT
;
A
#
# COMPACT_ATOMS: atom_id res chain seq x y z
N MET A 1 21.35 5.39 -12.08
CA MET A 1 19.98 5.79 -12.38
C MET A 1 19.22 4.58 -12.86
N ARG A 2 18.24 4.09 -12.12
CA ARG A 2 17.46 2.91 -12.54
C ARG A 2 16.45 3.36 -13.60
N ARG A 3 16.70 3.00 -14.87
CA ARG A 3 15.79 3.32 -16.00
C ARG A 3 14.36 2.79 -15.81
N SER A 4 14.16 1.74 -15.00
CA SER A 4 12.86 1.12 -14.72
C SER A 4 11.87 2.03 -13.98
N ALA A 5 12.33 3.04 -13.25
CA ALA A 5 11.45 3.92 -12.47
C ALA A 5 10.66 4.94 -13.32
N ILE A 6 11.07 5.16 -14.57
CA ILE A 6 10.46 6.12 -15.50
C ILE A 6 9.53 5.42 -16.51
N THR A 7 9.66 4.10 -16.64
CA THR A 7 8.78 3.30 -17.50
C THR A 7 7.47 3.00 -16.77
N LEU A 8 6.39 2.87 -17.53
CA LEU A 8 5.05 2.55 -17.01
C LEU A 8 4.94 1.08 -16.53
N GLU A 9 6.03 0.36 -16.41
CA GLU A 9 6.00 -1.02 -15.94
C GLU A 9 5.53 -1.06 -14.48
N SER A 10 4.52 -1.88 -14.22
CA SER A 10 4.11 -2.23 -12.87
C SER A 10 5.24 -3.02 -12.19
N GLU A 11 5.54 -2.73 -10.94
CA GLU A 11 6.50 -3.52 -10.15
C GLU A 11 5.89 -4.86 -9.69
N ILE A 12 4.57 -5.05 -9.89
CA ILE A 12 3.85 -6.28 -9.62
C ILE A 12 4.03 -7.24 -10.82
N SER A 13 4.45 -8.47 -10.58
CA SER A 13 4.64 -9.49 -11.62
C SER A 13 3.32 -9.88 -12.29
N ASP A 14 3.40 -10.52 -13.48
CA ASP A 14 2.23 -11.04 -14.18
C ASP A 14 1.43 -12.03 -13.33
N THR A 15 2.12 -12.87 -12.55
CA THR A 15 1.50 -13.85 -11.65
C THR A 15 0.75 -13.17 -10.52
N GLU A 16 1.36 -12.17 -9.89
CA GLU A 16 0.76 -11.38 -8.82
C GLU A 16 -0.42 -10.55 -9.32
N ARG A 17 -0.28 -9.95 -10.50
CA ARG A 17 -1.35 -9.20 -11.16
C ARG A 17 -2.57 -10.06 -11.46
N ASN A 18 -2.35 -11.27 -11.98
CA ASN A 18 -3.44 -12.22 -12.22
C ASN A 18 -4.14 -12.61 -10.92
N ALA A 19 -3.39 -12.82 -9.83
CA ALA A 19 -3.96 -13.09 -8.51
C ALA A 19 -4.77 -11.90 -7.98
N LEU A 20 -4.26 -10.67 -8.14
CA LEU A 20 -4.95 -9.43 -7.78
C LEU A 20 -6.28 -9.30 -8.54
N PHE A 21 -6.27 -9.48 -9.86
CA PHE A 21 -7.48 -9.39 -10.68
C PHE A 21 -8.47 -10.50 -10.39
N ALA A 22 -8.02 -11.71 -10.06
CA ALA A 22 -8.90 -12.79 -9.61
C ALA A 22 -9.66 -12.41 -8.33
N VAL A 23 -9.00 -11.78 -7.37
CA VAL A 23 -9.63 -11.25 -6.15
C VAL A 23 -10.65 -10.14 -6.50
N MET A 24 -10.25 -9.19 -7.33
CA MET A 24 -11.13 -8.08 -7.75
C MET A 24 -12.35 -8.57 -8.56
N LYS A 25 -12.18 -9.61 -9.39
CA LYS A 25 -13.26 -10.21 -10.17
C LYS A 25 -14.33 -10.85 -9.28
N ASN A 26 -13.91 -11.52 -8.21
CA ASN A 26 -14.79 -12.27 -7.31
C ASN A 26 -15.48 -11.38 -6.27
N LEU A 27 -15.07 -10.13 -6.14
CA LEU A 27 -15.60 -9.19 -5.16
C LEU A 27 -16.24 -8.00 -5.86
N SER A 28 -17.41 -7.58 -5.36
CA SER A 28 -18.05 -6.35 -5.82
C SER A 28 -17.36 -5.14 -5.17
N LEU A 29 -16.21 -4.77 -5.69
CA LEU A 29 -15.46 -3.58 -5.25
C LEU A 29 -15.91 -2.40 -6.13
N LYS A 30 -16.92 -1.67 -5.68
CA LYS A 30 -17.53 -0.53 -6.42
C LYS A 30 -17.20 0.83 -5.79
N GLY A 31 -16.49 0.82 -4.67
CA GLY A 31 -16.15 2.04 -3.94
C GLY A 31 -14.79 2.59 -4.32
N THR A 32 -14.27 3.47 -3.47
CA THR A 32 -12.98 4.11 -3.70
C THR A 32 -11.83 3.15 -3.40
N HIS A 33 -10.80 3.19 -4.25
CA HIS A 33 -9.55 2.46 -4.08
C HIS A 33 -8.44 3.38 -3.58
N LEU A 34 -7.56 2.87 -2.76
CA LEU A 34 -6.37 3.57 -2.28
C LEU A 34 -5.11 2.83 -2.72
N GLU A 35 -4.17 3.56 -3.32
CA GLU A 35 -2.80 3.11 -3.57
C GLU A 35 -1.83 3.95 -2.73
N ILE A 36 -0.92 3.30 -2.02
CA ILE A 36 0.16 3.95 -1.25
C ILE A 36 1.48 3.51 -1.86
N GLY A 37 2.17 4.48 -2.51
CA GLY A 37 3.29 4.20 -3.40
C GLY A 37 2.81 3.91 -4.82
N THR A 38 3.18 4.73 -5.79
CA THR A 38 2.67 4.59 -7.16
C THR A 38 3.78 4.52 -8.23
N ALA A 39 5.05 4.76 -7.85
CA ALA A 39 6.16 4.83 -8.80
C ALA A 39 5.79 5.64 -10.06
N ALA A 40 5.69 5.02 -11.23
CA ALA A 40 5.29 5.66 -12.48
C ALA A 40 3.78 5.53 -12.82
N GLY A 41 2.96 4.93 -11.92
CA GLY A 41 1.52 4.76 -12.10
C GLY A 41 1.13 3.47 -12.84
N GLY A 42 2.04 2.52 -12.99
CA GLY A 42 1.82 1.28 -13.76
C GLY A 42 0.68 0.45 -13.18
N THR A 43 0.73 0.13 -11.89
CA THR A 43 -0.27 -0.70 -11.23
C THR A 43 -1.66 -0.06 -11.26
N LEU A 44 -1.76 1.25 -11.04
CA LEU A 44 -3.03 1.97 -11.16
C LEU A 44 -3.61 1.89 -12.56
N CYS A 45 -2.78 2.07 -13.62
CA CYS A 45 -3.22 1.89 -15.01
C CYS A 45 -3.78 0.49 -15.26
N GLU A 46 -3.12 -0.53 -14.76
CA GLU A 46 -3.54 -1.92 -14.94
C GLU A 46 -4.87 -2.21 -14.22
N ILE A 47 -5.04 -1.73 -12.99
CA ILE A 47 -6.31 -1.84 -12.25
C ILE A 47 -7.43 -1.10 -12.98
N TYR A 48 -7.18 0.13 -13.46
CA TYR A 48 -8.16 0.90 -14.22
C TYR A 48 -8.59 0.16 -15.49
N ASN A 49 -7.62 -0.35 -16.26
CA ASN A 49 -7.89 -1.10 -17.49
C ASN A 49 -8.60 -2.43 -17.23
N PHE A 50 -8.34 -3.10 -16.11
CA PHE A 50 -9.09 -4.28 -15.67
C PHE A 50 -10.59 -3.97 -15.49
N TYR A 51 -10.94 -2.88 -14.83
CA TYR A 51 -12.34 -2.47 -14.68
C TYR A 51 -12.98 -2.15 -16.03
N LYS A 52 -12.28 -1.34 -16.85
CA LYS A 52 -12.74 -0.93 -18.18
C LYS A 52 -12.96 -2.12 -19.11
N SER A 53 -12.02 -3.07 -19.18
CA SER A 53 -12.11 -4.26 -20.05
C SER A 53 -13.14 -5.29 -19.57
N SER A 54 -13.49 -5.25 -18.30
CA SER A 54 -14.48 -6.15 -17.69
C SER A 54 -15.91 -5.57 -17.71
N ASP A 55 -16.13 -4.43 -18.38
CA ASP A 55 -17.40 -3.68 -18.41
C ASP A 55 -17.95 -3.41 -16.98
N ARG A 56 -17.05 -3.06 -16.07
CA ARG A 56 -17.38 -2.77 -14.68
C ARG A 56 -17.27 -1.27 -14.42
N GLU A 57 -18.06 -0.80 -13.47
CA GLU A 57 -17.96 0.57 -12.98
C GLU A 57 -16.55 0.84 -12.47
N ILE A 58 -15.91 1.88 -13.02
CA ILE A 58 -14.55 2.27 -12.66
C ILE A 58 -14.62 3.00 -11.32
N PRO A 59 -13.85 2.55 -10.29
CA PRO A 59 -13.83 3.21 -9.00
C PRO A 59 -13.09 4.55 -9.04
N ASN A 60 -13.32 5.39 -8.03
CA ASN A 60 -12.43 6.52 -7.78
C ASN A 60 -11.15 6.01 -7.11
N PHE A 61 -10.04 6.68 -7.39
CA PHE A 61 -8.73 6.33 -6.84
C PHE A 61 -8.18 7.45 -5.97
N TRP A 62 -7.63 7.07 -4.83
CA TRP A 62 -6.73 7.91 -4.07
C TRP A 62 -5.31 7.36 -4.23
N VAL A 63 -4.37 8.24 -4.50
CA VAL A 63 -2.95 7.93 -4.61
C VAL A 63 -2.21 8.72 -3.54
N VAL A 64 -1.51 8.02 -2.65
CA VAL A 64 -0.69 8.61 -1.59
C VAL A 64 0.76 8.29 -1.89
N ASP A 65 1.51 9.30 -2.30
CA ASP A 65 2.92 9.17 -2.63
C ASP A 65 3.60 10.54 -2.43
N PRO A 66 4.80 10.64 -1.83
CA PRO A 66 5.52 11.91 -1.71
C PRO A 66 6.00 12.46 -3.06
N MET A 67 5.88 11.71 -4.14
CA MET A 67 6.30 12.09 -5.50
C MET A 67 7.77 12.54 -5.59
N GLN A 68 8.66 11.78 -4.91
CA GLN A 68 10.08 12.09 -4.79
C GLN A 68 10.99 10.92 -5.16
N TYR A 69 10.43 9.87 -5.79
CA TYR A 69 11.19 8.69 -6.18
C TYR A 69 12.11 8.96 -7.38
N PHE A 70 11.70 9.86 -8.28
CA PHE A 70 12.49 10.41 -9.39
C PHE A 70 12.04 11.85 -9.70
N PRO A 71 12.85 12.64 -10.43
CA PRO A 71 12.47 14.00 -10.83
C PRO A 71 11.14 14.03 -11.60
N ASP A 72 10.33 15.07 -11.37
CA ASP A 72 9.06 15.32 -12.05
C ASP A 72 8.05 14.14 -11.97
N GLN A 73 8.13 13.35 -10.91
CA GLN A 73 7.35 12.12 -10.75
C GLN A 73 5.86 12.34 -10.97
N LEU A 74 5.26 13.38 -10.36
CA LEU A 74 3.82 13.63 -10.48
C LEU A 74 3.38 13.88 -11.93
N ASP A 75 4.15 14.67 -12.67
CA ASP A 75 3.84 14.98 -14.06
C ASP A 75 4.01 13.74 -14.95
N ILE A 76 5.03 12.93 -14.70
CA ILE A 76 5.24 11.64 -15.38
C ILE A 76 4.09 10.69 -15.08
N VAL A 77 3.68 10.55 -13.82
CA VAL A 77 2.53 9.71 -13.43
C VAL A 77 1.27 10.19 -14.16
N LYS A 78 0.93 11.47 -14.08
CA LYS A 78 -0.25 12.02 -14.76
C LYS A 78 -0.21 11.77 -16.27
N LYS A 79 0.94 12.01 -16.92
CA LYS A 79 1.14 11.75 -18.34
C LYS A 79 0.92 10.27 -18.68
N ASN A 80 1.50 9.37 -17.89
CA ASN A 80 1.36 7.94 -18.08
C ASN A 80 -0.11 7.49 -17.93
N LEU A 81 -0.81 7.99 -16.90
CA LEU A 81 -2.23 7.69 -16.67
C LEU A 81 -3.09 8.15 -17.86
N ILE A 82 -2.91 9.41 -18.32
CA ILE A 82 -3.65 9.95 -19.49
C ILE A 82 -3.36 9.12 -20.74
N SER A 83 -2.10 8.81 -21.02
CA SER A 83 -1.70 8.02 -22.20
C SER A 83 -2.28 6.60 -22.21
N ASN A 84 -2.64 6.07 -21.02
CA ASN A 84 -3.31 4.78 -20.86
C ASN A 84 -4.83 4.90 -20.68
N GLY A 85 -5.40 6.06 -20.98
CA GLY A 85 -6.84 6.29 -20.99
C GLY A 85 -7.49 6.44 -19.63
N VAL A 86 -6.71 6.68 -18.56
CA VAL A 86 -7.22 6.94 -17.22
C VAL A 86 -7.79 8.37 -17.17
N ASN A 87 -9.03 8.50 -16.68
CA ASN A 87 -9.61 9.80 -16.41
C ASN A 87 -9.06 10.37 -15.10
N LEU A 88 -8.21 11.40 -15.18
CA LEU A 88 -7.64 12.03 -13.99
C LEU A 88 -8.67 12.64 -13.04
N ALA A 89 -9.88 12.96 -13.49
CA ALA A 89 -10.94 13.45 -12.61
C ALA A 89 -11.39 12.38 -11.59
N SER A 90 -11.15 11.10 -11.86
CA SER A 90 -11.39 9.99 -10.93
C SER A 90 -10.20 9.67 -10.04
N VAL A 91 -9.06 10.39 -10.17
CA VAL A 91 -7.83 10.13 -9.41
C VAL A 91 -7.48 11.33 -8.53
N ARG A 92 -7.41 11.10 -7.24
CA ARG A 92 -7.02 12.10 -6.26
C ARG A 92 -5.60 11.83 -5.77
N PHE A 93 -4.70 12.75 -6.03
CA PHE A 93 -3.32 12.70 -5.55
C PHE A 93 -3.17 13.38 -4.19
N LEU A 94 -2.51 12.71 -3.26
CA LEU A 94 -2.05 13.23 -1.98
C LEU A 94 -0.51 13.16 -1.98
N GLU A 95 0.11 14.26 -2.41
CA GLU A 95 1.55 14.41 -2.61
C GLU A 95 2.28 14.57 -1.27
N SER A 96 2.26 13.55 -0.46
CA SER A 96 2.92 13.57 0.85
C SER A 96 3.17 12.16 1.37
N LEU A 97 4.00 12.09 2.42
CA LEU A 97 4.14 10.85 3.17
C LEU A 97 2.79 10.38 3.70
N SER A 98 2.55 9.08 3.66
CA SER A 98 1.34 8.41 4.14
C SER A 98 0.95 8.84 5.56
N SER A 99 1.93 8.99 6.47
CA SER A 99 1.74 9.46 7.84
C SER A 99 1.28 10.93 7.97
N ILE A 100 1.45 11.72 6.92
CA ILE A 100 0.98 13.11 6.85
C ILE A 100 -0.40 13.13 6.17
N ALA A 101 -0.52 12.46 5.02
CA ALA A 101 -1.77 12.38 4.25
C ALA A 101 -2.94 11.84 5.07
N ILE A 102 -2.68 10.90 5.97
CA ILE A 102 -3.72 10.28 6.80
C ILE A 102 -4.47 11.28 7.69
N LYS A 103 -3.86 12.41 8.05
CA LYS A 103 -4.53 13.47 8.82
C LYS A 103 -5.75 14.02 8.06
N LYS A 104 -5.62 14.14 6.73
CA LYS A 104 -6.71 14.57 5.85
C LYS A 104 -7.81 13.50 5.80
N ALA A 105 -7.43 12.22 5.74
CA ALA A 105 -8.37 11.12 5.79
C ALA A 105 -9.15 11.07 7.13
N PHE A 106 -8.54 11.46 8.26
CA PHE A 106 -9.27 11.56 9.54
C PHE A 106 -10.33 12.65 9.55
N ILE A 107 -10.13 13.72 8.79
CA ILE A 107 -11.11 14.82 8.67
C ILE A 107 -12.23 14.41 7.71
N GLU A 108 -11.88 13.85 6.57
CA GLU A 108 -12.82 13.54 5.49
C GLU A 108 -13.55 12.20 5.69
N ASN A 109 -13.00 11.32 6.51
CA ASN A 109 -13.52 9.99 6.82
C ASN A 109 -13.90 9.16 5.57
N PRO A 110 -12.95 8.97 4.60
CA PRO A 110 -13.23 8.22 3.39
C PRO A 110 -13.54 6.75 3.71
N VAL A 111 -14.23 6.09 2.80
CA VAL A 111 -14.46 4.64 2.86
C VAL A 111 -13.83 3.99 1.65
N PHE A 112 -12.83 3.13 1.88
CA PHE A 112 -12.19 2.34 0.84
C PHE A 112 -12.74 0.93 0.83
N ASP A 113 -12.89 0.34 -0.34
CA ASP A 113 -13.15 -1.08 -0.49
C ASP A 113 -11.91 -1.87 -0.93
N PHE A 114 -10.89 -1.17 -1.39
CA PHE A 114 -9.60 -1.73 -1.74
C PHE A 114 -8.46 -0.79 -1.32
N ILE A 115 -7.40 -1.35 -0.74
CA ILE A 115 -6.16 -0.66 -0.39
C ILE A 115 -4.99 -1.49 -0.90
N LEU A 116 -4.11 -0.87 -1.69
CA LEU A 116 -2.81 -1.42 -2.08
C LEU A 116 -1.70 -0.65 -1.35
N ILE A 117 -0.82 -1.37 -0.66
CA ILE A 117 0.41 -0.84 -0.06
C ILE A 117 1.58 -1.35 -0.89
N ASP A 118 2.23 -0.45 -1.61
CA ASP A 118 3.38 -0.72 -2.48
C ASP A 118 4.41 0.43 -2.42
N GLY A 119 4.67 0.90 -1.21
CA GLY A 119 5.56 2.04 -0.97
C GLY A 119 6.91 1.61 -0.41
N SER A 120 7.26 2.11 0.77
CA SER A 120 8.55 1.84 1.40
C SER A 120 8.62 0.48 2.09
N HIS A 121 9.73 -0.25 1.92
CA HIS A 121 9.96 -1.55 2.58
C HIS A 121 10.44 -1.44 4.04
N LYS A 122 10.61 -0.21 4.56
CA LYS A 122 11.04 -0.01 5.95
C LYS A 122 9.86 -0.20 6.89
N ARG A 123 10.06 -1.01 7.95
CA ARG A 123 9.02 -1.35 8.94
C ARG A 123 8.25 -0.13 9.47
N LYS A 124 8.95 0.99 9.74
CA LYS A 124 8.33 2.23 10.20
C LYS A 124 7.22 2.70 9.26
N TYR A 125 7.50 2.76 7.96
CA TYR A 125 6.56 3.27 6.97
C TYR A 125 5.44 2.28 6.70
N VAL A 126 5.74 0.99 6.52
CA VAL A 126 4.71 -0.06 6.34
C VAL A 126 3.73 -0.07 7.52
N THR A 127 4.22 0.09 8.76
CA THR A 127 3.35 0.17 9.94
C THR A 127 2.45 1.40 9.89
N GLN A 128 2.94 2.53 9.37
CA GLN A 128 2.14 3.75 9.17
C GLN A 128 1.11 3.55 8.05
N ASP A 129 1.48 2.89 6.96
CA ASP A 129 0.59 2.62 5.83
C ASP A 129 -0.56 1.69 6.26
N LEU A 130 -0.30 0.69 7.09
CA LEU A 130 -1.33 -0.19 7.64
C LEU A 130 -2.41 0.54 8.45
N ILE A 131 -2.16 1.77 8.93
CA ILE A 131 -3.16 2.57 9.65
C ILE A 131 -4.33 2.94 8.72
N TRP A 132 -4.11 3.09 7.42
CA TRP A 132 -5.14 3.41 6.45
C TRP A 132 -6.23 2.33 6.37
N THR A 133 -5.95 1.10 6.81
CA THR A 133 -6.95 0.02 6.90
C THR A 133 -8.11 0.35 7.84
N ARG A 134 -7.97 1.36 8.70
CA ARG A 134 -9.09 1.92 9.48
C ARG A 134 -10.26 2.31 8.59
N PHE A 135 -9.95 2.92 7.45
CA PHE A 135 -10.93 3.38 6.46
C PHE A 135 -11.38 2.30 5.48
N LEU A 136 -10.86 1.08 5.59
CA LEU A 136 -11.29 -0.05 4.79
C LEU A 136 -12.66 -0.54 5.29
N LYS A 137 -13.65 -0.68 4.39
CA LYS A 137 -14.98 -1.19 4.76
C LYS A 137 -14.94 -2.67 5.16
N LYS A 138 -15.98 -3.14 5.83
CA LYS A 138 -16.21 -4.58 6.03
C LYS A 138 -16.28 -5.29 4.67
N GLY A 139 -15.61 -6.42 4.54
CA GLY A 139 -15.48 -7.16 3.29
C GLY A 139 -14.45 -6.58 2.33
N GLY A 140 -13.90 -5.39 2.60
CA GLY A 140 -12.87 -4.75 1.80
C GLY A 140 -11.54 -5.51 1.84
N ILE A 141 -10.69 -5.24 0.86
CA ILE A 141 -9.43 -5.92 0.61
C ILE A 141 -8.25 -4.99 0.84
N LEU A 142 -7.29 -5.50 1.60
CA LEU A 142 -5.94 -4.97 1.70
C LEU A 142 -5.01 -5.88 0.91
N CYS A 143 -4.28 -5.33 -0.04
CA CYS A 143 -3.13 -5.95 -0.67
C CYS A 143 -1.85 -5.25 -0.22
N ALA A 144 -0.77 -6.00 -0.03
CA ALA A 144 0.56 -5.43 0.15
C ALA A 144 1.55 -6.20 -0.71
N HIS A 145 2.39 -5.46 -1.42
CA HIS A 145 3.48 -5.98 -2.23
C HIS A 145 4.73 -6.19 -1.38
N ASP A 146 5.71 -6.92 -1.89
CA ASP A 146 6.99 -7.21 -1.21
C ASP A 146 6.88 -7.97 0.13
N TYR A 147 5.79 -8.69 0.36
CA TYR A 147 5.65 -9.58 1.51
C TYR A 147 6.52 -10.83 1.33
N SER A 148 7.80 -10.70 1.66
CA SER A 148 8.78 -11.78 1.51
C SER A 148 9.93 -11.62 2.51
N SER A 149 10.73 -12.69 2.66
CA SER A 149 11.97 -12.67 3.47
C SER A 149 13.02 -11.68 2.94
N ARG A 150 12.96 -11.33 1.66
CA ARG A 150 13.83 -10.30 1.04
C ARG A 150 13.53 -8.91 1.63
N PHE A 151 12.29 -8.66 2.01
CA PHE A 151 11.84 -7.40 2.60
C PHE A 151 11.27 -7.61 4.01
N PRO A 152 12.12 -7.93 5.00
CA PRO A 152 11.69 -8.31 6.35
C PRO A 152 10.93 -7.19 7.08
N GLY A 153 11.07 -5.95 6.67
CA GLY A 153 10.29 -4.83 7.21
C GLY A 153 8.81 -4.90 6.83
N VAL A 154 8.51 -5.31 5.59
CA VAL A 154 7.14 -5.55 5.12
C VAL A 154 6.56 -6.76 5.82
N GLN A 155 7.22 -7.92 5.70
CA GLN A 155 6.75 -9.18 6.26
C GLN A 155 6.42 -9.06 7.75
N LYS A 156 7.38 -8.60 8.56
CA LYS A 156 7.19 -8.46 10.02
C LYS A 156 6.08 -7.48 10.39
N SER A 157 5.90 -6.40 9.63
CA SER A 157 4.83 -5.43 9.90
C SER A 157 3.46 -6.05 9.67
N ILE A 158 3.29 -6.80 8.59
CA ILE A 158 2.04 -7.46 8.25
C ILE A 158 1.74 -8.62 9.19
N ASP A 159 2.75 -9.44 9.55
CA ASP A 159 2.58 -10.53 10.51
C ASP A 159 2.09 -10.02 11.88
N LEU A 160 2.70 -8.93 12.36
CA LEU A 160 2.27 -8.29 13.61
C LEU A 160 0.88 -7.68 13.50
N PHE A 161 0.54 -7.09 12.37
CA PHE A 161 -0.79 -6.57 12.09
C PHE A 161 -1.83 -7.69 12.16
N LEU A 162 -1.64 -8.80 11.46
CA LEU A 162 -2.55 -9.96 11.46
C LEU A 162 -2.62 -10.65 12.84
N LYS A 163 -1.50 -10.68 13.57
CA LYS A 163 -1.48 -11.18 14.95
C LYS A 163 -2.33 -10.32 15.90
N LYS A 164 -2.30 -8.99 15.72
CA LYS A 164 -2.96 -8.02 16.60
C LYS A 164 -4.45 -7.83 16.24
N TYR A 165 -4.77 -7.74 14.96
CA TYR A 165 -6.11 -7.40 14.47
C TYR A 165 -6.82 -8.62 13.90
N LYS A 166 -7.59 -9.34 14.75
CA LYS A 166 -8.23 -10.62 14.41
C LYS A 166 -9.41 -10.51 13.45
N ASN A 167 -9.89 -9.30 13.23
CA ASN A 167 -10.89 -8.98 12.20
C ASN A 167 -10.32 -8.89 10.78
N TYR A 168 -9.02 -9.07 10.59
CA TYR A 168 -8.38 -9.20 9.31
C TYR A 168 -7.94 -10.65 9.10
N LYS A 169 -8.30 -11.22 7.95
CA LYS A 169 -7.93 -12.60 7.59
C LYS A 169 -7.10 -12.63 6.32
N LEU A 170 -6.02 -13.39 6.37
CA LEU A 170 -5.24 -13.76 5.20
C LEU A 170 -6.14 -14.55 4.24
N ILE A 171 -6.15 -14.16 2.97
CA ILE A 171 -6.84 -14.84 1.88
C ILE A 171 -5.86 -15.65 1.06
N SER A 172 -4.78 -15.01 0.58
CA SER A 172 -3.75 -15.65 -0.24
C SER A 172 -2.41 -14.91 -0.15
N VAL A 173 -1.36 -15.64 -0.49
CA VAL A 173 -0.05 -15.08 -0.81
C VAL A 173 0.33 -15.66 -2.17
N THR A 174 0.66 -14.79 -3.12
CA THR A 174 1.13 -15.16 -4.45
C THR A 174 2.45 -14.45 -4.69
N GLU A 175 3.54 -15.20 -4.80
CA GLU A 175 4.91 -14.65 -4.79
C GLU A 175 5.12 -13.72 -3.59
N SER A 176 5.20 -12.42 -3.81
CA SER A 176 5.34 -11.41 -2.75
C SER A 176 4.07 -10.58 -2.49
N LEU A 177 3.00 -10.83 -3.23
CA LEU A 177 1.70 -10.15 -3.02
C LEU A 177 0.87 -10.89 -1.97
N ILE A 178 0.62 -10.26 -0.83
CA ILE A 178 -0.29 -10.76 0.20
C ILE A 178 -1.65 -10.09 0.05
N VAL A 179 -2.71 -10.89 0.16
CA VAL A 179 -4.12 -10.45 0.10
C VAL A 179 -4.79 -10.74 1.44
N ILE A 180 -5.38 -9.71 2.02
CA ILE A 180 -6.00 -9.74 3.34
C ILE A 180 -7.42 -9.15 3.24
N ARG A 181 -8.40 -9.77 3.89
CA ARG A 181 -9.79 -9.29 3.93
C ARG A 181 -10.16 -8.80 5.31
N LYS A 182 -10.82 -7.63 5.38
CA LYS A 182 -11.44 -7.14 6.61
C LYS A 182 -12.79 -7.83 6.82
N MET A 183 -12.91 -8.63 7.87
CA MET A 183 -14.09 -9.47 8.11
C MET A 183 -15.19 -8.75 8.87
N ASP A 184 -14.82 -7.90 9.84
CA ASP A 184 -15.76 -7.20 10.71
C ASP A 184 -15.27 -5.80 11.07
N THR A 185 -16.18 -4.96 11.57
CA THR A 185 -15.94 -3.57 12.00
C THR A 185 -16.32 -3.37 13.48
N THR A 186 -16.26 -4.42 14.30
CA THR A 186 -16.54 -4.28 15.74
C THR A 186 -15.59 -3.27 16.39
N LYS A 187 -16.11 -2.44 17.29
CA LYS A 187 -15.34 -1.36 17.95
C LYS A 187 -14.07 -1.86 18.67
N SER A 188 -14.08 -3.10 19.17
CA SER A 188 -12.94 -3.74 19.83
C SER A 188 -11.78 -4.07 18.87
N SER A 189 -12.02 -4.07 17.56
CA SER A 189 -11.06 -4.40 16.51
C SER A 189 -10.64 -3.20 15.67
N GLU A 190 -11.12 -2.00 15.99
CA GLU A 190 -10.74 -0.78 15.27
C GLU A 190 -9.33 -0.33 15.68
N ILE A 191 -8.60 0.15 14.68
CA ILE A 191 -7.30 0.82 14.89
C ILE A 191 -7.58 2.18 15.54
N THR A 192 -7.27 2.31 16.83
CA THR A 192 -7.44 3.55 17.57
C THR A 192 -6.25 4.49 17.38
N ASN A 193 -6.44 5.78 17.69
CA ASN A 193 -5.37 6.77 17.64
C ASN A 193 -4.18 6.39 18.54
N MET A 194 -4.45 5.80 19.71
CA MET A 194 -3.41 5.31 20.62
C MET A 194 -2.62 4.15 20.01
N MET A 195 -3.28 3.24 19.30
CA MET A 195 -2.61 2.14 18.58
C MET A 195 -1.73 2.65 17.44
N MET A 196 -2.12 3.76 16.80
CA MET A 196 -1.32 4.43 15.78
C MET A 196 -0.01 4.98 16.36
N ILE A 197 -0.10 5.66 17.51
CA ILE A 197 1.08 6.19 18.20
C ILE A 197 2.01 5.05 18.62
N THR A 198 1.46 3.98 19.19
CA THR A 198 2.22 2.78 19.59
C THR A 198 2.93 2.15 18.39
N ALA A 199 2.24 1.98 17.26
CA ALA A 199 2.82 1.41 16.05
C ALA A 199 3.95 2.29 15.47
N ALA A 200 3.77 3.61 15.50
CA ALA A 200 4.80 4.56 15.07
C ALA A 200 6.03 4.51 15.99
N VAL A 201 5.84 4.44 17.31
CA VAL A 201 6.91 4.31 18.30
C VAL A 201 7.65 2.98 18.14
N ASP A 202 6.94 1.86 18.02
CA ASP A 202 7.55 0.54 17.80
C ASP A 202 8.38 0.50 16.51
N GLY A 203 7.87 1.09 15.42
CA GLY A 203 8.59 1.22 14.17
C GLY A 203 9.88 2.04 14.31
N PHE A 204 9.83 3.13 15.07
CA PHE A 204 10.98 4.00 15.35
C PHE A 204 12.04 3.29 16.22
N ILE A 205 11.63 2.64 17.31
CA ILE A 205 12.53 1.87 18.19
C ILE A 205 13.24 0.77 17.40
N HIS A 206 12.50 0.05 16.55
CA HIS A 206 13.11 -1.00 15.72
C HIS A 206 14.13 -0.42 14.73
N GLN A 207 13.88 0.74 14.15
CA GLN A 207 14.83 1.40 13.24
C GLN A 207 16.12 1.79 13.96
N ILE A 208 16.02 2.33 15.18
CA ILE A 208 17.19 2.66 16.00
C ILE A 208 17.99 1.40 16.32
N ARG A 209 17.34 0.32 16.80
CA ARG A 209 18.02 -0.95 17.11
C ARG A 209 18.71 -1.55 15.88
N SER A 210 18.06 -1.53 14.73
CA SER A 210 18.65 -1.99 13.47
C SER A 210 19.88 -1.18 13.06
N SER A 211 19.85 0.14 13.25
CA SER A 211 20.98 1.03 12.94
C SER A 211 22.16 0.81 13.87
N ILE A 212 21.91 0.56 15.16
CA ILE A 212 22.94 0.24 16.15
C ILE A 212 23.61 -1.10 15.80
N ASN A 213 22.81 -2.14 15.53
CA ASN A 213 23.32 -3.47 15.20
C ASN A 213 24.18 -3.45 13.92
N LYS A 214 23.82 -2.67 12.91
CA LYS A 214 24.65 -2.50 11.70
C LYS A 214 26.02 -1.85 12.03
N ARG A 215 26.03 -0.85 12.91
CA ARG A 215 27.30 -0.19 13.32
C ARG A 215 28.20 -1.08 14.15
N VAL A 216 27.63 -1.97 14.98
CA VAL A 216 28.37 -2.94 15.78
C VAL A 216 28.97 -4.04 14.90
N SER A 217 28.20 -4.55 13.91
CA SER A 217 28.69 -5.59 13.00
C SER A 217 29.80 -5.10 12.09
N THR A 218 29.76 -3.83 11.63
CA THR A 218 30.85 -3.24 10.82
C THR A 218 32.14 -2.97 11.62
N LYS A 219 32.04 -2.76 12.94
CA LYS A 219 33.24 -2.62 13.77
C LYS A 219 33.97 -3.96 14.03
N ASN A 220 33.19 -5.06 14.12
CA ASN A 220 33.76 -6.40 14.36
C ASN A 220 34.33 -7.07 13.09
N SER A 221 34.13 -6.50 11.91
CA SER A 221 34.69 -6.99 10.64
C SER A 221 36.01 -6.31 10.26
N HIS A 222 36.52 -5.37 11.09
CA HIS A 222 37.77 -4.65 10.90
C HIS A 222 38.79 -4.89 12.02
N THR A 223 38.53 -5.86 12.89
CA THR A 223 39.51 -6.45 13.87
C THR A 223 39.81 -7.89 13.49
#